data_613e0fd76c00590f6cfe26e99d4474a8
#
_entry.id   613e0fd76c00590f6cfe26e99d4474a8
#
_cell.length_a   1.000
_cell.length_b   1.000
_cell.length_c   1.000
_cell.angle_alpha   90.00
_cell.angle_beta   90.00
_cell.angle_gamma   90.00
#
_symmetry.space_group_name_H-M   'P 1'
#
loop_
_entity.id
_entity.type
_entity.pdbx_description
1 polymer ?
#
loop_
_entity_poly.entity_id
_entity_poly.type
_entity_poly.pdbx_seq_one_letter_code
_entity_poly.pdbx_strand_id
1 'polypeptide(L)'
;MIYKLRDLLGVDELGGTMRLGRYACDLAPGSVARRIYGQDQIWERHRHRFEFNCLYEPTLAQNGMKVSGRSPDGKFVEIAELPSHPWFVAVQFHPEFQSKPLKPHPLFASFVEASYRHKTGGRGQEAVGSRVQVGHL
;
A
#
# COMPACT_ATOMS: atom_id res chain seq x y z
N MET A 1 -8.67 -9.53 -14.56
CA MET A 1 -8.62 -9.05 -13.16
C MET A 1 -8.84 -7.54 -13.01
N ILE A 2 -8.75 -6.77 -14.05
CA ILE A 2 -8.84 -5.30 -14.01
C ILE A 2 -10.04 -4.85 -14.86
N TYR A 3 -10.88 -3.97 -14.31
CA TYR A 3 -12.00 -3.34 -14.99
C TYR A 3 -11.72 -1.86 -15.28
N LYS A 4 -12.36 -1.33 -16.33
CA LYS A 4 -12.45 0.12 -16.49
C LYS A 4 -13.40 0.69 -15.43
N LEU A 5 -13.04 1.81 -14.82
CA LEU A 5 -13.85 2.47 -13.78
C LEU A 5 -15.28 2.77 -14.27
N ARG A 6 -15.45 3.18 -15.51
CA ARG A 6 -16.76 3.44 -16.13
C ARG A 6 -17.69 2.22 -16.09
N ASP A 7 -17.14 1.02 -16.31
CA ASP A 7 -17.92 -0.22 -16.37
C ASP A 7 -18.40 -0.63 -14.98
N LEU A 8 -17.64 -0.26 -13.93
CA LEU A 8 -18.01 -0.47 -12.52
C LEU A 8 -19.07 0.52 -12.02
N LEU A 9 -19.06 1.75 -12.53
CA LEU A 9 -19.94 2.82 -12.09
C LEU A 9 -21.18 2.96 -12.99
N GLY A 10 -21.29 2.20 -14.08
CA GLY A 10 -22.42 2.31 -15.02
C GLY A 10 -22.47 3.66 -15.76
N VAL A 11 -21.32 4.30 -15.96
CA VAL A 11 -21.20 5.61 -16.59
C VAL A 11 -20.93 5.44 -18.10
N ASP A 12 -21.86 5.84 -18.92
CA ASP A 12 -21.75 5.77 -20.38
C ASP A 12 -21.02 6.98 -21.00
N GLU A 13 -20.81 8.07 -20.25
CA GLU A 13 -20.17 9.28 -20.75
C GLU A 13 -18.63 9.26 -20.59
N LEU A 14 -17.92 9.83 -21.57
CA LEU A 14 -16.45 9.87 -21.64
C LEU A 14 -15.77 10.77 -20.59
N GLY A 15 -16.52 11.55 -19.82
CA GLY A 15 -16.05 12.42 -18.75
C GLY A 15 -16.15 11.76 -17.37
N GLY A 16 -15.18 12.00 -16.50
CA GLY A 16 -15.26 11.51 -15.11
C GLY A 16 -14.85 10.04 -14.88
N THR A 17 -14.24 9.38 -15.86
CA THR A 17 -13.86 7.95 -15.83
C THR A 17 -12.46 7.69 -15.29
N MET A 18 -11.82 8.68 -14.66
CA MET A 18 -10.50 8.54 -14.06
C MET A 18 -10.55 8.93 -12.59
N ARG A 19 -10.01 8.06 -11.74
CA ARG A 19 -9.72 8.47 -10.37
C ARG A 19 -8.47 9.33 -10.39
N LEU A 20 -8.66 10.61 -10.15
CA LEU A 20 -7.60 11.61 -10.15
C LEU A 20 -7.66 12.41 -8.85
N GLY A 21 -6.56 12.50 -8.13
CA GLY A 21 -6.48 13.27 -6.90
C GLY A 21 -6.27 12.42 -5.65
N ARG A 22 -6.63 12.96 -4.49
CA ARG A 22 -6.39 12.38 -3.18
C ARG A 22 -7.64 11.66 -2.67
N TYR A 23 -7.49 10.39 -2.31
CA TYR A 23 -8.58 9.55 -1.79
C TYR A 23 -8.17 8.88 -0.49
N ALA A 24 -9.16 8.67 0.37
CA ALA A 24 -8.98 7.92 1.61
C ALA A 24 -8.92 6.40 1.34
N CYS A 25 -8.13 5.71 2.13
CA CYS A 25 -8.04 4.27 2.16
C CYS A 25 -7.99 3.78 3.60
N ASP A 26 -8.94 2.92 3.98
CA ASP A 26 -8.98 2.25 5.28
C ASP A 26 -8.09 1.01 5.25
N LEU A 27 -7.25 0.86 6.27
CA LEU A 27 -6.27 -0.22 6.37
C LEU A 27 -6.77 -1.33 7.29
N ALA A 28 -6.68 -2.57 6.80
CA ALA A 28 -7.10 -3.75 7.55
C ALA A 28 -6.26 -3.92 8.83
N PRO A 29 -6.90 -4.22 9.98
CA PRO A 29 -6.20 -4.52 11.22
C PRO A 29 -5.18 -5.66 11.04
N GLY A 30 -3.98 -5.49 11.60
CA GLY A 30 -2.92 -6.51 11.55
C GLY A 30 -2.23 -6.67 10.20
N SER A 31 -2.59 -5.88 9.17
CA SER A 31 -1.96 -5.92 7.86
C SER A 31 -0.52 -5.37 7.87
N VAL A 32 0.26 -5.76 6.86
CA VAL A 32 1.60 -5.20 6.64
C VAL A 32 1.49 -3.71 6.34
N ALA A 33 0.54 -3.32 5.50
CA ALA A 33 0.28 -1.92 5.17
C ALA A 33 0.02 -1.09 6.43
N ARG A 34 -0.88 -1.54 7.33
CA ARG A 34 -1.16 -0.82 8.57
C ARG A 34 0.07 -0.66 9.48
N ARG A 35 0.92 -1.68 9.56
CA ARG A 35 2.20 -1.58 10.32
C ARG A 35 3.15 -0.57 9.71
N ILE A 36 3.25 -0.52 8.37
CA ILE A 36 4.11 0.41 7.63
C ILE A 36 3.68 1.86 7.85
N TYR A 37 2.38 2.14 7.75
CA TYR A 37 1.86 3.50 7.90
C TYR A 37 1.65 3.94 9.34
N GLY A 38 1.45 3.00 10.27
CA GLY A 38 1.14 3.29 11.67
C GLY A 38 -0.21 3.97 11.89
N GLN A 39 -1.15 3.84 10.95
CA GLN A 39 -2.46 4.49 10.97
C GLN A 39 -3.54 3.53 10.49
N ASP A 40 -4.80 3.82 10.84
CA ASP A 40 -5.97 3.02 10.43
C ASP A 40 -6.51 3.47 9.08
N GLN A 41 -6.36 4.73 8.77
CA GLN A 41 -6.77 5.34 7.51
C GLN A 41 -5.64 6.20 6.95
N ILE A 42 -5.43 6.13 5.66
CA ILE A 42 -4.43 6.91 4.92
C ILE A 42 -5.09 7.70 3.79
N TRP A 43 -4.36 8.66 3.25
CA TRP A 43 -4.80 9.47 2.13
C TRP A 43 -3.72 9.46 1.06
N GLU A 44 -4.06 8.83 -0.10
CA GLU A 44 -3.11 8.62 -1.18
C GLU A 44 -3.59 9.23 -2.49
N ARG A 45 -2.66 9.51 -3.40
CA ARG A 45 -2.97 10.13 -4.70
C ARG A 45 -3.10 9.08 -5.79
N HIS A 46 -4.18 9.21 -6.55
CA HIS A 46 -4.54 8.31 -7.65
C HIS A 46 -4.46 9.03 -8.99
N ARG A 47 -4.13 8.25 -10.03
CA ARG A 47 -4.15 8.68 -11.43
C ARG A 47 -4.36 7.44 -12.31
N HIS A 48 -5.54 6.83 -12.24
CA HIS A 48 -5.82 5.62 -13.02
C HIS A 48 -7.27 5.56 -13.49
N ARG A 49 -7.51 4.78 -14.56
CA ARG A 49 -8.82 4.51 -15.18
C ARG A 49 -9.31 3.09 -14.96
N PHE A 50 -8.46 2.24 -14.40
CA PHE A 50 -8.72 0.83 -14.22
C PHE A 50 -8.70 0.50 -12.74
N GLU A 51 -9.63 -0.33 -12.31
CA GLU A 51 -9.78 -0.76 -10.93
C GLU A 51 -9.61 -2.27 -10.81
N PHE A 52 -9.24 -2.71 -9.62
CA PHE A 52 -9.23 -4.12 -9.28
C PHE A 52 -10.66 -4.68 -9.35
N ASN A 53 -10.81 -5.83 -10.00
CA ASN A 53 -12.08 -6.51 -10.07
C ASN A 53 -12.29 -7.41 -8.85
N CYS A 54 -13.18 -7.01 -7.96
CA CYS A 54 -13.47 -7.71 -6.71
C CYS A 54 -14.00 -9.14 -6.90
N LEU A 55 -14.48 -9.52 -8.10
CA LEU A 55 -14.88 -10.90 -8.40
C LEU A 55 -13.70 -11.89 -8.29
N TYR A 56 -12.46 -11.42 -8.45
CA TYR A 56 -11.26 -12.25 -8.30
C TYR A 56 -10.70 -12.30 -6.88
N GLU A 57 -11.24 -11.53 -5.96
CA GLU A 57 -10.77 -11.49 -4.58
C GLU A 57 -10.78 -12.85 -3.87
N PRO A 58 -11.87 -13.65 -3.96
CA PRO A 58 -11.90 -14.99 -3.35
C PRO A 58 -10.80 -15.90 -3.89
N THR A 59 -10.57 -15.86 -5.21
CA THR A 59 -9.53 -16.68 -5.86
C THR A 59 -8.14 -16.27 -5.40
N LEU A 60 -7.89 -14.97 -5.30
CA LEU A 60 -6.60 -14.45 -4.81
C LEU A 60 -6.38 -14.78 -3.33
N ALA A 61 -7.44 -14.69 -2.51
CA ALA A 61 -7.38 -15.03 -1.09
C ALA A 61 -7.06 -16.53 -0.88
N GLN A 62 -7.65 -17.41 -1.66
CA GLN A 62 -7.34 -18.85 -1.64
C GLN A 62 -5.87 -19.14 -2.00
N ASN A 63 -5.24 -18.26 -2.78
CA ASN A 63 -3.83 -18.35 -3.14
C ASN A 63 -2.91 -17.49 -2.26
N GLY A 64 -3.39 -17.07 -1.08
CA GLY A 64 -2.59 -16.41 -0.04
C GLY A 64 -2.48 -14.90 -0.15
N MET A 65 -3.03 -14.27 -1.20
CA MET A 65 -3.06 -12.80 -1.30
C MET A 65 -4.22 -12.24 -0.48
N LYS A 66 -3.98 -11.18 0.27
CA LYS A 66 -5.00 -10.52 1.10
C LYS A 66 -5.21 -9.07 0.67
N VAL A 67 -6.45 -8.64 0.62
CA VAL A 67 -6.79 -7.23 0.52
C VAL A 67 -6.55 -6.59 1.88
N SER A 68 -5.70 -5.57 1.91
CA SER A 68 -5.30 -4.87 3.14
C SER A 68 -5.64 -3.38 3.15
N GLY A 69 -6.15 -2.84 2.04
CA GLY A 69 -6.66 -1.48 1.97
C GLY A 69 -7.86 -1.37 1.04
N ARG A 70 -8.87 -0.60 1.46
CA ARG A 70 -10.08 -0.32 0.70
C ARG A 70 -10.49 1.14 0.79
N SER A 71 -11.24 1.62 -0.21
CA SER A 71 -11.99 2.87 -0.06
C SER A 71 -12.95 2.78 1.12
N PRO A 72 -13.28 3.91 1.82
CA PRO A 72 -14.16 3.89 3.00
C PRO A 72 -15.56 3.33 2.73
N ASP A 73 -16.05 3.43 1.50
CA ASP A 73 -17.33 2.83 1.07
C ASP A 73 -17.21 1.32 0.74
N GLY A 74 -16.00 0.75 0.84
CA GLY A 74 -15.70 -0.66 0.59
C GLY A 74 -15.68 -1.08 -0.89
N LYS A 75 -15.98 -0.16 -1.82
CA LYS A 75 -16.15 -0.51 -3.25
C LYS A 75 -14.86 -0.81 -3.98
N PHE A 76 -13.76 -0.12 -3.64
CA PHE A 76 -12.50 -0.24 -4.35
C PHE A 76 -11.43 -0.88 -3.47
N VAL A 77 -10.71 -1.82 -4.06
CA VAL A 77 -9.50 -2.38 -3.46
C VAL A 77 -8.33 -1.44 -3.78
N GLU A 78 -7.68 -0.96 -2.75
CA GLU A 78 -6.59 0.00 -2.86
C GLU A 78 -5.22 -0.63 -2.62
N ILE A 79 -5.17 -1.63 -1.73
CA ILE A 79 -3.95 -2.33 -1.34
C ILE A 79 -4.21 -3.83 -1.24
N ALA A 80 -3.30 -4.62 -1.81
CA ALA A 80 -3.22 -6.06 -1.61
C ALA A 80 -1.82 -6.44 -1.15
N GLU A 81 -1.71 -7.48 -0.34
CA GLU A 81 -0.44 -7.97 0.20
C GLU A 81 -0.35 -9.50 0.16
N LEU A 82 0.86 -10.02 0.12
CA LEU A 82 1.14 -11.45 0.23
C LEU A 82 1.87 -11.70 1.56
N PRO A 83 1.16 -12.08 2.64
CA PRO A 83 1.74 -12.19 3.98
C PRO A 83 2.85 -13.25 4.12
N SER A 84 2.85 -14.25 3.24
CA SER A 84 3.90 -15.29 3.19
C SER A 84 5.19 -14.82 2.55
N HIS A 85 5.19 -13.65 1.88
CA HIS A 85 6.38 -13.07 1.27
C HIS A 85 7.08 -12.12 2.27
N PRO A 86 8.41 -12.05 2.30
CA PRO A 86 9.16 -11.15 3.19
C PRO A 86 8.72 -9.69 3.12
N TRP A 87 8.40 -9.20 1.94
CA TRP A 87 7.77 -7.90 1.72
C TRP A 87 7.08 -7.87 0.34
N PHE A 88 5.76 -7.89 0.33
CA PHE A 88 4.97 -7.71 -0.89
C PHE A 88 3.73 -6.88 -0.55
N VAL A 89 3.68 -5.66 -1.08
CA VAL A 89 2.54 -4.75 -0.98
C VAL A 89 2.29 -4.16 -2.36
N ALA A 90 1.13 -4.43 -2.93
CA ALA A 90 0.68 -3.88 -4.19
C ALA A 90 -0.36 -2.79 -3.94
N VAL A 91 -0.27 -1.67 -4.65
CA VAL A 91 -1.15 -0.51 -4.44
C VAL A 91 -1.72 0.00 -5.77
N GLN A 92 -2.90 0.60 -5.72
CA GLN A 92 -3.55 1.28 -6.84
C GLN A 92 -3.12 2.74 -6.99
N PHE A 93 -2.75 3.37 -5.89
CA PHE A 93 -2.31 4.75 -5.86
C PHE A 93 -0.82 4.90 -6.23
N HIS A 94 -0.36 6.14 -6.29
CA HIS A 94 0.99 6.53 -6.71
C HIS A 94 1.80 7.10 -5.52
N PRO A 95 2.53 6.25 -4.77
CA PRO A 95 3.32 6.68 -3.61
C PRO A 95 4.36 7.76 -3.94
N GLU A 96 4.89 7.75 -5.18
CA GLU A 96 5.88 8.71 -5.64
C GLU A 96 5.41 10.17 -5.58
N PHE A 97 4.10 10.41 -5.68
CA PHE A 97 3.56 11.78 -5.58
C PHE A 97 3.64 12.38 -4.17
N GLN A 98 3.86 11.56 -3.16
CA GLN A 98 3.97 12.00 -1.77
C GLN A 98 5.36 11.73 -1.18
N SER A 99 6.28 11.17 -1.96
CA SER A 99 7.66 10.91 -1.54
C SER A 99 8.57 12.12 -1.78
N LYS A 100 9.46 12.40 -0.83
CA LYS A 100 10.47 13.48 -0.91
C LYS A 100 11.83 12.94 -0.48
N PRO A 101 12.96 13.52 -0.96
CA PRO A 101 14.29 13.03 -0.63
C PRO A 101 14.56 12.94 0.88
N LEU A 102 14.13 13.93 1.67
CA LEU A 102 14.32 13.96 3.13
C LEU A 102 13.15 13.38 3.93
N LYS A 103 12.06 13.01 3.25
CA LYS A 103 10.88 12.37 3.84
C LYS A 103 10.33 11.34 2.85
N PRO A 104 10.99 10.18 2.73
CA PRO A 104 10.54 9.15 1.80
C PRO A 104 9.16 8.63 2.20
N HIS A 105 8.39 8.22 1.19
CA HIS A 105 7.10 7.58 1.42
C HIS A 105 7.27 6.30 2.26
N PRO A 106 6.39 6.00 3.23
CA PRO A 106 6.53 4.84 4.13
C PRO A 106 6.72 3.51 3.40
N LEU A 107 6.01 3.29 2.30
CA LEU A 107 6.16 2.07 1.49
C LEU A 107 7.56 1.95 0.90
N PHE A 108 8.14 3.04 0.38
CA PHE A 108 9.49 3.00 -0.18
C PHE A 108 10.54 2.75 0.90
N ALA A 109 10.42 3.43 2.04
CA ALA A 109 11.33 3.22 3.16
C ALA A 109 11.30 1.76 3.64
N SER A 110 10.10 1.21 3.83
CA SER A 110 9.89 -0.19 4.25
C SER A 110 10.40 -1.20 3.22
N PHE A 111 10.20 -0.93 1.92
CA PHE A 111 10.70 -1.80 0.85
C PHE A 111 12.23 -1.85 0.85
N VAL A 112 12.88 -0.69 0.94
CA VAL A 112 14.35 -0.62 0.98
C VAL A 112 14.90 -1.32 2.21
N GLU A 113 14.27 -1.13 3.37
CA GLU A 113 14.64 -1.82 4.61
C GLU A 113 14.53 -3.34 4.48
N ALA A 114 13.41 -3.85 3.94
CA ALA A 114 13.19 -5.28 3.74
C ALA A 114 14.23 -5.86 2.75
N SER A 115 14.52 -5.14 1.68
CA SER A 115 15.52 -5.53 0.68
C SER A 115 16.94 -5.59 1.29
N TYR A 116 17.29 -4.63 2.13
CA TYR A 116 18.57 -4.61 2.83
C TYR A 116 18.68 -5.78 3.81
N ARG A 117 17.66 -6.04 4.61
CA ARG A 117 17.61 -7.18 5.53
C ARG A 117 17.76 -8.51 4.80
N HIS A 118 17.08 -8.67 3.67
CA HIS A 118 17.18 -9.88 2.85
C HIS A 118 18.62 -10.09 2.33
N LYS A 119 19.24 -9.03 1.79
CA LYS A 119 20.62 -9.07 1.29
C LYS A 119 21.64 -9.43 2.38
N THR A 120 21.45 -8.95 3.60
CA THR A 120 22.38 -9.14 4.72
C THR A 120 22.14 -10.44 5.49
N GLY A 121 21.17 -11.28 5.07
CA GLY A 121 20.85 -12.55 5.71
C GLY A 121 20.48 -12.41 7.19
N GLY A 122 19.85 -11.31 7.55
CA GLY A 122 19.45 -11.04 8.94
C GLY A 122 20.58 -10.59 9.88
N ARG A 123 21.81 -10.42 9.39
CA ARG A 123 22.95 -9.96 10.22
C ARG A 123 22.84 -8.51 10.71
N GLY A 124 21.79 -7.78 10.35
CA GLY A 124 21.64 -6.35 10.66
C GLY A 124 20.90 -6.04 11.96
N GLN A 125 20.49 -7.01 12.77
CA GLN A 125 19.72 -6.71 13.98
C GLN A 125 20.52 -6.18 15.17
N GLU A 126 21.85 -6.31 15.19
CA GLU A 126 22.67 -5.87 16.33
C GLU A 126 23.25 -4.45 16.19
N ALA A 127 23.23 -3.84 14.99
CA ALA A 127 23.96 -2.60 14.76
C ALA A 127 23.16 -1.29 14.90
N VAL A 128 21.84 -1.33 15.04
CA VAL A 128 21.00 -0.12 15.09
C VAL A 128 20.41 0.16 16.50
N GLY A 129 20.57 -0.78 17.44
CA GLY A 129 20.00 -0.67 18.79
C GLY A 129 20.82 0.11 19.82
N SER A 130 22.02 0.60 19.51
CA SER A 130 22.89 1.17 20.53
C SER A 130 23.63 2.45 20.12
N ARG A 131 22.93 3.49 19.68
CA ARG A 131 23.48 4.85 19.68
C ARG A 131 22.42 5.93 19.48
N VAL A 132 21.63 6.21 20.48
CA VAL A 132 21.23 7.60 20.82
C VAL A 132 21.08 7.69 22.34
N GLN A 133 22.20 7.81 23.03
CA GLN A 133 22.23 8.54 24.29
C GLN A 133 22.62 9.97 23.93
N VAL A 134 21.64 10.85 23.88
CA VAL A 134 21.89 12.29 23.91
C VAL A 134 22.09 12.66 25.39
N GLY A 135 23.34 12.83 25.77
CA GLY A 135 23.69 13.42 27.06
C GLY A 135 23.20 14.86 27.14
N HIS A 136 22.44 15.15 28.17
CA HIS A 136 22.19 16.53 28.63
C HIS A 136 23.43 17.06 29.29
N LEU A 137 23.89 18.21 28.84
CA LEU A 137 24.55 19.26 29.62
C LEU A 137 23.84 20.57 29.31
#